data_65d1618c44a885aa5265e7cf3c33aae5
#
_entry.id   65d1618c44a885aa5265e7cf3c33aae5
#
_cell.length_a   1.000
_cell.length_b   1.000
_cell.length_c   1.000
_cell.angle_alpha   90.00
_cell.angle_beta   90.00
_cell.angle_gamma   90.00
#
_symmetry.space_group_name_H-M   'P 1'
#
loop_
_entity.id
_entity.type
_entity.pdbx_description
1 polymer ?
#
loop_
_entity_poly.entity_id
_entity_poly.type
_entity_poly.pdbx_seq_one_letter_code
_entity_poly.pdbx_strand_id
1 'polypeptide(L)'
;LIVNDTDVWAIDFKTNVAIPETPHKCPEGLLRQMGAYSAALQKIYPSKRIRAGIVWTGNATLMELDAEQVNAAFLRADVSM
;
A
#
# COMPACT_ATOMS: atom_id res chain seq x y z
N LEU A 1 0.44 -5.57 -9.86
CA LEU A 1 -0.99 -5.75 -9.64
C LEU A 1 -1.36 -7.22 -9.78
N ILE A 2 -1.95 -7.77 -8.72
CA ILE A 2 -2.42 -9.16 -8.73
C ILE A 2 -3.92 -9.14 -8.46
N VAL A 3 -4.70 -9.76 -9.35
CA VAL A 3 -6.16 -9.80 -9.24
C VAL A 3 -6.60 -11.25 -9.15
N ASN A 4 -7.38 -11.56 -8.12
CA ASN A 4 -8.04 -12.88 -8.02
C ASN A 4 -9.53 -12.69 -7.73
N ASP A 5 -10.25 -13.77 -7.40
CA ASP A 5 -11.71 -13.72 -7.27
C ASP A 5 -12.18 -12.81 -6.13
N THR A 6 -11.39 -12.66 -5.07
CA THR A 6 -11.81 -11.94 -3.86
C THR A 6 -10.99 -10.69 -3.58
N ASP A 7 -9.73 -10.65 -4.03
CA ASP A 7 -8.78 -9.61 -3.64
C ASP A 7 -8.10 -9.01 -4.86
N VAL A 8 -7.71 -7.75 -4.73
CA VAL A 8 -6.80 -7.07 -5.66
C VAL A 8 -5.61 -6.58 -4.84
N TRP A 9 -4.42 -6.95 -5.24
CA TRP A 9 -3.18 -6.54 -4.59
C TRP A 9 -2.52 -5.42 -5.38
N ALA A 10 -2.28 -4.30 -4.73
CA ALA A 10 -1.40 -3.25 -5.23
C ALA A 10 -0.02 -3.51 -4.63
N ILE A 11 0.94 -3.91 -5.46
CA ILE A 11 2.29 -4.27 -5.02
C ILE A 11 3.27 -3.25 -5.58
N ASP A 12 4.13 -2.73 -4.71
CA ASP A 12 5.23 -1.87 -5.11
C ASP A 12 6.55 -2.53 -4.76
N PHE A 13 7.58 -2.31 -5.56
CA PHE A 13 8.92 -2.89 -5.34
C PHE A 13 9.86 -1.79 -4.91
N LYS A 14 10.58 -2.01 -3.82
CA LYS A 14 11.54 -1.05 -3.27
C LYS A 14 12.90 -1.70 -3.08
N THR A 15 13.93 -0.95 -3.42
CA THR A 15 15.32 -1.41 -3.30
C THR A 15 16.05 -0.72 -2.16
N ASN A 16 15.32 -0.09 -1.24
CA ASN A 16 15.89 0.66 -0.14
C ASN A 16 16.80 -0.21 0.73
N VAL A 17 17.89 0.36 1.22
CA VAL A 17 18.81 -0.32 2.13
C VAL A 17 18.19 -0.44 3.51
N ALA A 18 17.52 0.61 3.98
CA ALA A 18 16.86 0.60 5.29
C ALA A 18 15.43 0.12 5.12
N ILE A 19 15.15 -1.09 5.58
CA ILE A 19 13.83 -1.72 5.48
C ILE A 19 13.11 -1.54 6.83
N PRO A 20 11.88 -0.98 6.84
CA PRO A 20 11.12 -0.85 8.08
C PRO A 20 10.85 -2.21 8.72
N GLU A 21 10.89 -2.29 10.04
CA GLU A 21 10.62 -3.53 10.76
C GLU A 21 9.15 -3.92 10.70
N THR A 22 8.27 -2.94 10.66
CA THR A 22 6.82 -3.14 10.63
C THR A 22 6.18 -2.20 9.63
N PRO A 23 4.96 -2.54 9.14
CA PRO A 23 4.23 -1.64 8.24
C PRO A 23 4.00 -0.24 8.81
N HIS A 24 3.84 -0.14 10.14
CA HIS A 24 3.59 1.15 10.79
C HIS A 24 4.81 2.09 10.73
N LYS A 25 6.00 1.57 10.49
CA LYS A 25 7.23 2.35 10.39
C LYS A 25 7.55 2.78 8.97
N CYS A 26 6.71 2.46 8.01
CA CYS A 26 6.90 2.90 6.63
C CYS A 26 6.81 4.42 6.53
N PRO A 27 7.60 5.06 5.64
CA PRO A 27 7.53 6.50 5.43
C PRO A 27 6.12 6.93 5.01
N GLU A 28 5.72 8.10 5.49
CA GLU A 28 4.39 8.64 5.21
C GLU A 28 4.13 8.81 3.70
N GLY A 29 5.13 9.26 2.94
CA GLY A 29 4.99 9.42 1.50
C GLY A 29 4.69 8.12 0.78
N LEU A 30 5.28 7.02 1.24
CA LEU A 30 5.02 5.70 0.70
C LEU A 30 3.61 5.23 1.04
N LEU A 31 3.17 5.46 2.27
CA LEU A 31 1.81 5.11 2.69
C LEU A 31 0.77 5.90 1.90
N ARG A 32 1.01 7.19 1.63
CA ARG A 32 0.13 8.00 0.79
C ARG A 32 0.03 7.47 -0.62
N GLN A 33 1.15 7.08 -1.20
CA GLN A 33 1.18 6.52 -2.55
C GLN A 33 0.35 5.24 -2.63
N MET A 34 0.54 4.35 -1.67
CA MET A 34 -0.20 3.09 -1.64
C MET A 34 -1.68 3.32 -1.34
N GLY A 35 -2.00 4.32 -0.53
CA GLY A 35 -3.39 4.72 -0.28
C GLY A 35 -4.07 5.23 -1.54
N ALA A 36 -3.37 6.04 -2.34
CA ALA A 36 -3.89 6.54 -3.60
C ALA A 36 -4.16 5.39 -4.58
N TYR A 37 -3.24 4.44 -4.69
CA TYR A 37 -3.43 3.26 -5.52
C TYR A 37 -4.63 2.44 -5.06
N SER A 38 -4.76 2.23 -3.75
CA SER A 38 -5.87 1.47 -3.19
C SER A 38 -7.21 2.14 -3.47
N ALA A 39 -7.29 3.46 -3.34
CA ALA A 39 -8.50 4.22 -3.62
C ALA A 39 -8.91 4.10 -5.09
N ALA A 40 -7.94 4.19 -6.00
CA ALA A 40 -8.20 4.06 -7.43
C ALA A 40 -8.69 2.65 -7.78
N LEU A 41 -8.05 1.63 -7.21
CA LEU A 41 -8.42 0.24 -7.46
C LEU A 41 -9.79 -0.10 -6.88
N GLN A 42 -10.16 0.52 -5.75
CA GLN A 42 -11.48 0.31 -5.15
C GLN A 42 -12.59 0.77 -6.09
N LYS A 43 -12.35 1.83 -6.86
CA LYS A 43 -13.32 2.31 -7.85
C LYS A 43 -13.45 1.36 -9.04
N ILE A 44 -12.35 0.71 -9.43
CA ILE A 44 -12.34 -0.24 -10.55
C ILE A 44 -12.93 -1.59 -10.12
N TYR A 45 -12.67 -2.02 -8.89
CA TYR A 45 -13.07 -3.32 -8.36
C TYR A 45 -13.88 -3.14 -7.07
N PRO A 46 -15.10 -2.59 -7.14
CA PRO A 46 -15.85 -2.23 -5.93
C PRO A 46 -16.29 -3.41 -5.08
N SER A 47 -16.34 -4.61 -5.66
CA SER A 47 -16.74 -5.81 -4.92
C SER A 47 -15.57 -6.64 -4.41
N LYS A 48 -14.33 -6.20 -4.66
CA LYS A 48 -13.15 -6.92 -4.23
C LYS A 48 -12.44 -6.19 -3.11
N ARG A 49 -11.75 -6.96 -2.26
CA ARG A 49 -10.93 -6.37 -1.20
C ARG A 49 -9.61 -5.89 -1.79
N ILE A 50 -9.28 -4.63 -1.54
CA ILE A 50 -8.02 -4.06 -2.01
C ILE A 50 -6.98 -4.23 -0.91
N ARG A 51 -5.86 -4.86 -1.28
CA ARG A 51 -4.74 -5.10 -0.37
C ARG A 51 -3.50 -4.41 -0.94
N ALA A 52 -2.70 -3.82 -0.06
CA ALA A 52 -1.49 -3.12 -0.44
C ALA A 52 -0.28 -3.81 0.17
N GLY A 53 0.77 -3.98 -0.60
CA GLY A 53 1.99 -4.59 -0.12
C GLY A 53 3.22 -4.01 -0.79
N ILE A 54 4.36 -4.17 -0.12
CA ILE A 54 5.65 -3.73 -0.63
C ILE A 54 6.58 -4.92 -0.65
N VAL A 55 7.21 -5.17 -1.79
CA VAL A 55 8.27 -6.17 -1.89
C VAL A 55 9.60 -5.43 -1.71
N TRP A 56 10.29 -5.76 -0.62
CA TRP A 56 11.62 -5.22 -0.34
C TRP A 56 12.64 -6.13 -0.99
N THR A 57 13.22 -5.71 -2.10
CA THR A 57 14.11 -6.56 -2.87
C THR A 57 15.43 -6.85 -2.15
N GLY A 58 15.81 -5.99 -1.19
CA GLY A 58 17.04 -6.20 -0.42
C GLY A 58 17.04 -7.47 0.41
N ASN A 59 15.86 -7.92 0.87
CA ASN A 59 15.75 -9.17 1.64
C ASN A 59 14.67 -10.10 1.11
N ALA A 60 14.15 -9.82 -0.10
CA ALA A 60 13.14 -10.63 -0.79
C ALA A 60 11.89 -10.88 0.08
N THR A 61 11.41 -9.84 0.77
CA THR A 61 10.30 -9.94 1.71
C THR A 61 9.10 -9.15 1.21
N LEU A 62 7.92 -9.74 1.29
CA LEU A 62 6.65 -9.04 1.06
C LEU A 62 6.13 -8.53 2.40
N MET A 63 5.86 -7.23 2.46
CA MET A 63 5.26 -6.60 3.63
C MET A 63 3.87 -6.11 3.27
N GLU A 64 2.83 -6.70 3.86
CA GLU A 64 1.47 -6.22 3.67
C GLU A 64 1.23 -5.01 4.55
N LEU A 65 0.65 -3.95 3.98
CA LEU A 65 0.34 -2.72 4.71
C LEU A 65 -1.07 -2.79 5.27
N ASP A 66 -1.27 -2.14 6.42
CA ASP A 66 -2.59 -2.01 7.03
C ASP A 66 -3.46 -1.08 6.17
N ALA A 67 -4.62 -1.58 5.73
CA ALA A 67 -5.51 -0.82 4.86
C ALA A 67 -5.98 0.49 5.53
N GLU A 68 -6.25 0.46 6.82
CA GLU A 68 -6.66 1.67 7.54
C GLU A 68 -5.52 2.69 7.59
N GLN A 69 -4.29 2.23 7.76
CA GLN A 69 -3.13 3.11 7.83
C GLN A 69 -2.87 3.80 6.50
N VAL A 70 -2.90 3.07 5.39
CA VAL A 70 -2.66 3.69 4.08
C VAL A 70 -3.79 4.63 3.70
N ASN A 71 -5.03 4.29 4.04
CA ASN A 71 -6.17 5.14 3.78
C ASN A 71 -6.09 6.43 4.60
N ALA A 72 -5.72 6.33 5.86
CA ALA A 72 -5.54 7.52 6.72
C ALA A 72 -4.44 8.43 6.19
N ALA A 73 -3.33 7.87 5.74
CA ALA A 73 -2.24 8.65 5.14
C ALA A 73 -2.70 9.38 3.88
N PHE A 74 -3.47 8.72 3.04
CA PHE A 74 -4.03 9.32 1.83
C PHE A 74 -4.98 10.47 2.17
N LEU A 75 -5.85 10.28 3.16
CA LEU A 75 -6.78 11.33 3.59
C LEU A 75 -6.06 12.52 4.22
N ARG A 76 -4.99 12.29 4.98
CA ARG A 76 -4.17 13.39 5.52
C ARG A 76 -3.55 14.23 4.41
N ALA A 77 -3.09 13.59 3.35
CA ALA A 77 -2.52 14.31 2.21
C ALA A 77 -3.57 15.20 1.55
N ASP A 78 -4.81 14.71 1.45
CA ASP A 78 -5.91 15.47 0.86
C ASP A 78 -6.29 16.67 1.74
N VAL A 79 -6.29 16.49 3.05
CA VAL A 79 -6.65 17.54 4.01
C VAL A 79 -5.57 18.60 4.14
N SER A 80 -4.31 18.24 3.97
CA SER A 80 -3.18 19.15 4.20
C SER A 80 -2.95 20.12 3.05
N MET A 81 -3.81 20.15 2.10
CA MET A 81 -3.78 21.17 1.05
C MET A 81 -4.42 22.47 1.56
#